data_b2a1c6ceac5b12597c41f957b184f5cd
#
_entry.id   b2a1c6ceac5b12597c41f957b184f5cd
#
_cell.length_a   1.000
_cell.length_b   1.000
_cell.length_c   1.000
_cell.angle_alpha   90.00
_cell.angle_beta   90.00
_cell.angle_gamma   90.00
#
_symmetry.space_group_name_H-M   'P 1'
#
loop_
_entity.id
_entity.type
_entity.pdbx_description
1 polymer ?
#
loop_
_entity_poly.entity_id
_entity_poly.type
_entity_poly.pdbx_seq_one_letter_code
_entity_poly.pdbx_strand_id
1 'polypeptide(L)'
;LNFIGMRNFSFSFNGAWIKSKVQFKEGGNNIDRPMQGQSPYLINTGLFYNNPDKGWNAAVLYNRIGKRIIGVGNRYGSSSEGDARNIPNSYEMPRNSIDLSASKKFGKLEIKATVRDLLAERYYFKQFEDVTVNGQARTIEEVTRSYKPGRSYNLAIAYSF
;
A
#
# COMPACT_ATOMS: atom_id res chain seq x y z
N LEU A 1 -9.36 12.22 -23.03
CA LEU A 1 -9.17 13.60 -22.49
C LEU A 1 -9.13 14.67 -23.60
N ASN A 2 -9.40 14.29 -24.85
CA ASN A 2 -9.39 15.22 -25.99
C ASN A 2 -10.44 16.33 -25.89
N PHE A 3 -11.58 16.07 -25.24
CA PHE A 3 -12.66 17.06 -25.04
C PHE A 3 -12.30 18.18 -24.07
N ILE A 4 -11.24 18.02 -23.26
CA ILE A 4 -10.71 19.05 -22.34
C ILE A 4 -9.51 19.78 -22.96
N GLY A 5 -9.19 19.53 -24.25
CA GLY A 5 -8.00 20.09 -24.89
C GLY A 5 -6.66 19.47 -24.46
N MET A 6 -6.69 18.44 -23.62
CA MET A 6 -5.50 17.70 -23.16
C MET A 6 -5.10 16.61 -24.15
N ARG A 7 -4.60 17.01 -25.30
CA ARG A 7 -4.01 16.06 -26.27
C ARG A 7 -2.80 15.38 -25.64
N ASN A 8 -2.54 14.13 -26.00
CA ASN A 8 -1.39 13.34 -25.53
C ASN A 8 -1.45 12.89 -24.05
N PHE A 9 -2.52 13.16 -23.33
CA PHE A 9 -2.72 12.64 -21.98
C PHE A 9 -3.66 11.43 -21.98
N SER A 10 -3.31 10.43 -21.17
CA SER A 10 -4.21 9.34 -20.81
C SER A 10 -4.22 9.13 -19.29
N PHE A 11 -5.37 8.71 -18.79
CA PHE A 11 -5.59 8.44 -17.38
C PHE A 11 -6.05 7.01 -17.21
N SER A 12 -5.49 6.31 -16.23
CA SER A 12 -5.95 4.98 -15.82
C SER A 12 -6.33 5.00 -14.34
N PHE A 13 -7.37 4.26 -14.01
CA PHE A 13 -7.80 4.03 -12.66
C PHE A 13 -8.17 2.57 -12.49
N ASN A 14 -7.67 1.95 -11.42
CA ASN A 14 -8.07 0.63 -10.96
C ASN A 14 -8.31 0.70 -9.46
N GLY A 15 -9.53 0.36 -9.05
CA GLY A 15 -9.93 0.27 -7.65
C GLY A 15 -10.50 -1.11 -7.37
N ALA A 16 -10.09 -1.73 -6.28
CA ALA A 16 -10.66 -2.96 -5.79
C ALA A 16 -11.16 -2.76 -4.35
N TRP A 17 -12.37 -3.23 -4.08
CA TRP A 17 -12.93 -3.35 -2.75
C TRP A 17 -13.12 -4.82 -2.45
N ILE A 18 -12.47 -5.31 -1.39
CA ILE A 18 -12.36 -6.74 -1.12
C ILE A 18 -12.87 -7.01 0.29
N LYS A 19 -13.86 -7.89 0.40
CA LYS A 19 -14.37 -8.39 1.68
C LYS A 19 -14.06 -9.87 1.77
N SER A 20 -13.28 -10.26 2.76
CA SER A 20 -12.98 -11.66 3.06
C SER A 20 -13.32 -11.96 4.50
N LYS A 21 -13.67 -13.19 4.76
CA LYS A 21 -14.00 -13.69 6.09
C LYS A 21 -13.45 -15.10 6.25
N VAL A 22 -12.60 -15.28 7.25
CA VAL A 22 -12.17 -16.59 7.72
C VAL A 22 -12.90 -16.88 9.01
N GLN A 23 -13.59 -18.00 9.06
CA GLN A 23 -14.32 -18.48 10.23
C GLN A 23 -13.70 -19.77 10.72
N PHE A 24 -13.36 -19.84 11.96
CA PHE A 24 -12.91 -21.08 12.60
C PHE A 24 -13.31 -21.08 14.08
N LYS A 25 -13.32 -22.26 14.67
CA LYS A 25 -13.61 -22.44 16.09
C LYS A 25 -12.30 -22.70 16.82
N GLU A 26 -12.04 -21.92 17.83
CA GLU A 26 -10.91 -22.12 18.73
C GLU A 26 -11.39 -22.02 20.18
N GLY A 27 -11.12 -23.06 20.99
CA GLY A 27 -11.55 -23.10 22.37
C GLY A 27 -13.06 -22.94 22.61
N GLY A 28 -13.90 -23.37 21.63
CA GLY A 28 -15.36 -23.23 21.71
C GLY A 28 -15.90 -21.88 21.20
N ASN A 29 -15.06 -20.91 20.90
CA ASN A 29 -15.45 -19.61 20.38
C ASN A 29 -15.33 -19.55 18.85
N ASN A 30 -16.30 -18.88 18.20
CA ASN A 30 -16.20 -18.57 16.79
C ASN A 30 -15.29 -17.36 16.63
N ILE A 31 -14.21 -17.52 15.86
CA ILE A 31 -13.32 -16.42 15.50
C ILE A 31 -13.57 -16.02 14.07
N ASP A 32 -13.99 -14.78 13.89
CA ASP A 32 -14.24 -14.16 12.59
C ASP A 32 -13.19 -13.10 12.33
N ARG A 33 -12.41 -13.23 11.26
CA ARG A 33 -11.40 -12.23 10.88
C ARG A 33 -11.25 -12.14 9.36
N PRO A 34 -10.73 -11.02 8.84
CA PRO A 34 -10.28 -10.95 7.45
C PRO A 34 -9.18 -11.95 7.16
N MET A 35 -9.06 -12.36 5.90
CA MET A 35 -7.97 -13.23 5.45
C MET A 35 -6.62 -12.52 5.65
N GLN A 36 -5.63 -13.27 6.15
CA GLN A 36 -4.26 -12.77 6.27
C GLN A 36 -3.69 -12.40 4.90
N GLY A 37 -2.96 -11.29 4.83
CA GLY A 37 -2.37 -10.75 3.61
C GLY A 37 -3.34 -9.95 2.74
N GLN A 38 -4.65 -10.05 2.97
CA GLN A 38 -5.64 -9.37 2.15
C GLN A 38 -5.99 -7.99 2.70
N SER A 39 -5.85 -6.99 1.83
CA SER A 39 -6.29 -5.62 2.09
C SER A 39 -7.77 -5.44 1.76
N PRO A 40 -8.53 -4.64 2.53
CA PRO A 40 -9.93 -4.35 2.22
C PRO A 40 -10.10 -3.47 0.98
N TYR A 41 -9.07 -2.76 0.56
CA TYR A 41 -9.09 -1.98 -0.67
C TYR A 41 -7.69 -1.82 -1.28
N LEU A 42 -7.69 -1.64 -2.59
CA LEU A 42 -6.51 -1.32 -3.39
C LEU A 42 -6.90 -0.21 -4.37
N ILE A 43 -6.07 0.81 -4.50
CA ILE A 43 -6.23 1.92 -5.44
C ILE A 43 -4.95 2.06 -6.24
N ASN A 44 -5.07 2.00 -7.56
CA ASN A 44 -4.00 2.30 -8.50
C ASN A 44 -4.49 3.38 -9.47
N THR A 45 -3.72 4.43 -9.64
CA THR A 45 -4.04 5.53 -10.56
C THR A 45 -2.81 5.89 -11.36
N GLY A 46 -2.97 6.10 -12.66
CA GLY A 46 -1.90 6.50 -13.55
C GLY A 46 -2.30 7.68 -14.42
N LEU A 47 -1.45 8.67 -14.49
CA LEU A 47 -1.52 9.76 -15.47
C LEU A 47 -0.31 9.64 -16.40
N PHE A 48 -0.57 9.55 -17.69
CA PHE A 48 0.45 9.36 -18.72
C PHE A 48 0.38 10.52 -19.72
N TYR A 49 1.53 10.99 -20.10
CA TYR A 49 1.73 11.93 -21.19
C TYR A 49 2.59 11.28 -22.26
N ASN A 50 2.11 11.28 -23.51
CA ASN A 50 2.84 10.75 -24.65
C ASN A 50 2.73 11.72 -25.81
N ASN A 51 3.84 12.33 -26.22
CA ASN A 51 3.93 13.19 -27.39
C ASN A 51 5.01 12.65 -28.34
N PRO A 52 4.62 11.80 -29.30
CA PRO A 52 5.56 11.19 -30.24
C PRO A 52 6.24 12.21 -31.15
N ASP A 53 5.53 13.29 -31.53
CA ASP A 53 6.09 14.32 -32.42
C ASP A 53 7.26 15.05 -31.77
N LYS A 54 7.18 15.27 -30.48
CA LYS A 54 8.25 15.88 -29.67
C LYS A 54 9.15 14.86 -28.98
N GLY A 55 8.85 13.57 -29.11
CA GLY A 55 9.60 12.47 -28.48
C GLY A 55 9.55 12.47 -26.94
N TRP A 56 8.49 13.00 -26.32
CA TRP A 56 8.32 13.03 -24.88
C TRP A 56 7.37 11.95 -24.37
N ASN A 57 7.79 11.24 -23.32
CA ASN A 57 6.91 10.40 -22.53
C ASN A 57 7.10 10.73 -21.05
N ALA A 58 6.00 10.79 -20.31
CA ALA A 58 6.03 10.93 -18.85
C ALA A 58 4.89 10.14 -18.24
N ALA A 59 5.09 9.66 -17.02
CA ALA A 59 4.06 8.98 -16.25
C ALA A 59 4.17 9.32 -14.76
N VAL A 60 3.02 9.46 -14.13
CA VAL A 60 2.85 9.55 -12.69
C VAL A 60 1.95 8.41 -12.28
N LEU A 61 2.44 7.53 -11.41
CA LEU A 61 1.68 6.40 -10.88
C LEU A 61 1.48 6.60 -9.37
N TYR A 62 0.24 6.42 -8.93
CA TYR A 62 -0.12 6.42 -7.52
C TYR A 62 -0.68 5.07 -7.14
N ASN A 63 -0.23 4.54 -6.00
CA ASN A 63 -0.72 3.32 -5.41
C ASN A 63 -1.06 3.53 -3.93
N ARG A 64 -2.16 2.94 -3.48
CA ARG A 64 -2.53 2.85 -2.07
C ARG A 64 -3.11 1.49 -1.76
N ILE A 65 -2.59 0.87 -0.71
CA ILE A 65 -3.09 -0.38 -0.14
C ILE A 65 -3.66 -0.10 1.25
N GLY A 66 -4.83 -0.67 1.57
CA GLY A 66 -5.43 -0.55 2.89
C GLY A 66 -4.73 -1.40 3.96
N LYS A 67 -5.15 -1.24 5.21
CA LYS A 67 -4.66 -2.02 6.35
C LYS A 67 -4.88 -3.52 6.14
N ARG A 68 -3.85 -4.35 6.38
CA ARG A 68 -3.96 -5.81 6.23
C ARG A 68 -3.28 -6.55 7.39
N ILE A 69 -3.80 -7.73 7.73
CA ILE A 69 -3.18 -8.61 8.70
C ILE A 69 -1.94 -9.25 8.04
N ILE A 70 -0.77 -9.09 8.64
CA ILE A 70 0.47 -9.74 8.20
C ILE A 70 0.87 -10.92 9.09
N GLY A 71 0.45 -10.89 10.34
CA GLY A 71 0.64 -11.97 11.31
C GLY A 71 -0.65 -12.17 12.11
N VAL A 72 -1.08 -13.42 12.21
CA VAL A 72 -2.23 -13.78 13.03
C VAL A 72 -1.73 -13.99 14.45
N GLY A 73 -2.34 -13.28 15.38
CA GLY A 73 -2.12 -13.48 16.79
C GLY A 73 -2.74 -14.78 17.28
N ASN A 74 -2.38 -15.18 18.48
CA ASN A 74 -2.93 -16.34 19.15
C ASN A 74 -3.75 -15.86 20.37
N ARG A 75 -5.04 -16.23 20.41
CA ARG A 75 -5.92 -15.94 21.53
C ARG A 75 -6.26 -17.27 22.19
N TYR A 76 -5.61 -17.59 23.28
CA TYR A 76 -5.98 -18.72 24.11
C TYR A 76 -7.25 -18.32 24.86
N GLY A 77 -8.35 -18.98 24.59
CA GLY A 77 -9.73 -18.82 25.03
C GLY A 77 -10.08 -18.39 26.47
N SER A 78 -9.18 -17.76 27.19
CA SER A 78 -9.44 -17.11 28.46
C SER A 78 -9.72 -15.63 28.20
N SER A 79 -10.91 -15.20 28.58
CA SER A 79 -11.34 -13.80 28.59
C SER A 79 -10.68 -12.95 29.68
N SER A 80 -9.63 -13.43 30.32
CA SER A 80 -8.89 -12.69 31.32
C SER A 80 -8.05 -11.63 30.63
N GLU A 81 -8.40 -10.37 30.86
CA GLU A 81 -7.59 -9.21 30.52
C GLU A 81 -6.18 -9.38 31.08
N GLY A 82 -5.19 -9.13 30.23
CA GLY A 82 -3.78 -9.23 30.62
C GLY A 82 -3.17 -10.62 30.63
N ASP A 83 -3.82 -11.63 30.02
CA ASP A 83 -3.17 -12.93 29.81
C ASP A 83 -2.01 -12.75 28.83
N ALA A 84 -0.77 -12.90 29.32
CA ALA A 84 0.46 -12.81 28.51
C ALA A 84 0.50 -13.78 27.31
N ARG A 85 -0.44 -14.72 27.24
CA ARG A 85 -0.61 -15.66 26.14
C ARG A 85 -1.48 -15.12 24.99
N ASN A 86 -2.20 -14.01 25.22
CA ASN A 86 -3.01 -13.37 24.18
C ASN A 86 -2.13 -12.46 23.32
N ILE A 87 -1.79 -12.91 22.14
CA ILE A 87 -1.00 -12.14 21.18
C ILE A 87 -1.97 -11.53 20.15
N PRO A 88 -2.06 -10.19 20.06
CA PRO A 88 -2.92 -9.53 19.06
C PRO A 88 -2.42 -9.77 17.63
N ASN A 89 -3.33 -9.64 16.65
CA ASN A 89 -2.96 -9.65 15.24
C ASN A 89 -1.99 -8.51 14.92
N SER A 90 -0.99 -8.81 14.11
CA SER A 90 -0.08 -7.80 13.57
C SER A 90 -0.59 -7.27 12.23
N TYR A 91 -0.65 -5.96 12.08
CA TYR A 91 -1.16 -5.28 10.91
C TYR A 91 -0.09 -4.44 10.23
N GLU A 92 -0.05 -4.51 8.91
CA GLU A 92 0.60 -3.49 8.09
C GLU A 92 -0.40 -2.36 7.86
N MET A 93 0.04 -1.13 8.17
CA MET A 93 -0.80 0.07 8.04
C MET A 93 -0.84 0.56 6.58
N PRO A 94 -1.92 1.26 6.18
CA PRO A 94 -2.01 1.83 4.84
C PRO A 94 -0.84 2.74 4.52
N ARG A 95 -0.38 2.70 3.27
CA ARG A 95 0.69 3.54 2.77
C ARG A 95 0.39 4.04 1.36
N ASN A 96 0.85 5.26 1.07
CA ASN A 96 0.82 5.83 -0.26
C ASN A 96 2.18 5.66 -0.94
N SER A 97 2.18 5.37 -2.24
CA SER A 97 3.37 5.37 -3.07
C SER A 97 3.12 6.17 -4.34
N ILE A 98 4.08 6.99 -4.74
CA ILE A 98 4.07 7.72 -6.01
C ILE A 98 5.36 7.38 -6.76
N ASP A 99 5.20 6.92 -7.99
CA ASP A 99 6.30 6.70 -8.92
C ASP A 99 6.21 7.72 -10.07
N LEU A 100 7.33 8.28 -10.45
CA LEU A 100 7.47 9.21 -11.56
C LEU A 100 8.42 8.64 -12.59
N SER A 101 8.09 8.80 -13.87
CA SER A 101 9.03 8.54 -14.95
C SER A 101 8.88 9.60 -16.04
N ALA A 102 10.00 9.94 -16.66
CA ALA A 102 10.02 10.80 -17.83
C ALA A 102 11.09 10.30 -18.80
N SER A 103 10.79 10.29 -20.09
CA SER A 103 11.78 10.03 -21.12
C SER A 103 11.68 11.04 -22.26
N LYS A 104 12.81 11.26 -22.89
CA LYS A 104 12.96 12.11 -24.07
C LYS A 104 13.79 11.39 -25.12
N LYS A 105 13.24 11.34 -26.33
CA LYS A 105 13.92 10.82 -27.51
C LYS A 105 14.50 11.97 -28.35
N PHE A 106 15.77 11.85 -28.69
CA PHE A 106 16.54 12.76 -29.55
C PHE A 106 17.06 11.97 -30.76
N GLY A 107 16.24 11.85 -31.80
CA GLY A 107 16.58 11.00 -32.93
C GLY A 107 16.74 9.54 -32.49
N LYS A 108 17.99 9.02 -32.58
CA LYS A 108 18.33 7.64 -32.22
C LYS A 108 18.66 7.46 -30.71
N LEU A 109 18.78 8.54 -29.95
CA LEU A 109 19.08 8.52 -28.51
C LEU A 109 17.81 8.70 -27.69
N GLU A 110 17.60 7.88 -26.69
CA GLU A 110 16.56 8.04 -25.68
C GLU A 110 17.19 8.10 -24.30
N ILE A 111 16.77 9.10 -23.51
CA ILE A 111 17.14 9.24 -22.10
C ILE A 111 15.87 9.10 -21.27
N LYS A 112 15.88 8.20 -20.28
CA LYS A 112 14.77 7.96 -19.34
C LYS A 112 15.22 8.09 -17.91
N ALA A 113 14.53 8.93 -17.16
CA ALA A 113 14.67 9.06 -15.70
C ALA A 113 13.44 8.48 -15.00
N THR A 114 13.65 7.79 -13.88
CA THR A 114 12.58 7.21 -13.06
C THR A 114 12.89 7.47 -11.60
N VAL A 115 11.88 7.91 -10.85
CA VAL A 115 11.92 8.01 -9.38
C VAL A 115 10.82 7.12 -8.86
N ARG A 116 11.17 6.14 -8.03
CA ARG A 116 10.20 5.27 -7.36
C ARG A 116 10.06 5.67 -5.89
N ASP A 117 8.85 5.50 -5.40
CA ASP A 117 8.48 5.81 -4.02
C ASP A 117 8.86 7.24 -3.61
N LEU A 118 8.43 8.23 -4.42
CA LEU A 118 8.74 9.65 -4.22
C LEU A 118 8.40 10.15 -2.82
N LEU A 119 7.30 9.67 -2.24
CA LEU A 119 6.86 10.04 -0.89
C LEU A 119 7.77 9.45 0.17
N ALA A 120 8.31 8.25 -0.07
CA ALA A 120 9.11 7.48 0.88
C ALA A 120 8.42 7.41 2.26
N GLU A 121 7.09 7.24 2.26
CA GLU A 121 6.33 7.10 3.49
C GLU A 121 6.85 5.93 4.31
N ARG A 122 6.87 6.09 5.64
CA ARG A 122 7.30 5.05 6.55
C ARG A 122 6.31 3.90 6.56
N TYR A 123 6.80 2.69 6.51
CA TYR A 123 6.02 1.50 6.85
C TYR A 123 5.82 1.44 8.36
N TYR A 124 4.59 1.19 8.77
CA TYR A 124 4.21 0.94 10.16
C TYR A 124 3.56 -0.42 10.28
N PHE A 125 4.05 -1.19 11.23
CA PHE A 125 3.45 -2.45 11.65
C PHE A 125 2.97 -2.26 13.07
N LYS A 126 1.68 -2.54 13.30
CA LYS A 126 1.03 -2.24 14.56
C LYS A 126 0.24 -3.43 15.07
N GLN A 127 0.13 -3.50 16.38
CA GLN A 127 -0.82 -4.35 17.08
C GLN A 127 -1.84 -3.49 17.81
N PHE A 128 -3.02 -4.04 17.98
CA PHE A 128 -4.14 -3.35 18.66
C PHE A 128 -4.67 -4.31 19.73
N GLU A 129 -4.68 -3.86 20.96
CA GLU A 129 -5.20 -4.59 22.10
C GLU A 129 -6.33 -3.80 22.73
N ASP A 130 -7.49 -4.44 22.88
CA ASP A 130 -8.61 -3.86 23.58
C ASP A 130 -8.47 -4.22 25.07
N VAL A 131 -8.33 -3.21 25.90
CA VAL A 131 -8.19 -3.33 27.36
C VAL A 131 -9.29 -2.55 28.07
N THR A 132 -9.67 -3.00 29.25
CA THR A 132 -10.60 -2.27 30.14
C THR A 132 -9.80 -1.64 31.30
N VAL A 133 -9.75 -0.31 31.30
CA VAL A 133 -9.11 0.44 32.39
C VAL A 133 -10.18 1.24 33.13
N ASN A 134 -10.31 1.00 34.45
CA ASN A 134 -11.32 1.64 35.30
C ASN A 134 -12.77 1.50 34.76
N GLY A 135 -13.10 0.31 34.20
CA GLY A 135 -14.42 0.03 33.64
C GLY A 135 -14.69 0.67 32.26
N GLN A 136 -13.69 1.32 31.67
CA GLN A 136 -13.78 1.90 30.31
C GLN A 136 -12.96 1.08 29.31
N ALA A 137 -13.60 0.65 28.22
CA ALA A 137 -12.91 -0.02 27.12
C ALA A 137 -11.99 0.98 26.39
N ARG A 138 -10.72 0.60 26.18
CA ARG A 138 -9.74 1.36 25.42
C ARG A 138 -8.98 0.42 24.48
N THR A 139 -8.71 0.88 23.27
CA THR A 139 -7.79 0.20 22.37
C THR A 139 -6.40 0.79 22.53
N ILE A 140 -5.45 -0.04 22.94
CA ILE A 140 -4.03 0.31 22.96
C ILE A 140 -3.45 -0.01 21.59
N GLU A 141 -2.74 0.96 21.03
CA GLU A 141 -2.03 0.83 19.78
C GLU A 141 -0.53 0.72 20.04
N GLU A 142 0.09 -0.34 19.59
CA GLU A 142 1.54 -0.54 19.70
C GLU A 142 2.18 -0.62 18.31
N VAL A 143 3.25 0.15 18.11
CA VAL A 143 4.08 0.08 16.91
C VAL A 143 5.14 -0.98 17.12
N THR A 144 4.93 -2.19 16.58
CA THR A 144 5.87 -3.31 16.71
C THR A 144 7.10 -3.17 15.81
N ARG A 145 6.94 -2.54 14.66
CA ARG A 145 8.03 -2.28 13.72
C ARG A 145 7.71 -1.07 12.85
N SER A 146 8.74 -0.30 12.50
CA SER A 146 8.63 0.71 11.46
C SER A 146 9.96 0.89 10.72
N TYR A 147 9.90 1.16 9.43
CA TYR A 147 11.07 1.50 8.63
C TYR A 147 10.70 2.43 7.48
N LYS A 148 11.70 3.14 6.97
CA LYS A 148 11.56 4.03 5.81
C LYS A 148 12.29 3.39 4.63
N PRO A 149 11.61 3.05 3.52
CA PRO A 149 12.23 2.34 2.40
C PRO A 149 13.23 3.20 1.63
N GLY A 150 13.06 4.52 1.68
CA GLY A 150 13.83 5.45 0.84
C GLY A 150 13.23 5.60 -0.55
N ARG A 151 13.86 6.43 -1.36
CA ARG A 151 13.54 6.65 -2.77
C ARG A 151 14.55 5.93 -3.65
N SER A 152 14.10 5.44 -4.81
CA SER A 152 14.98 4.85 -5.80
C SER A 152 15.00 5.74 -7.06
N TYR A 153 16.20 6.03 -7.53
CA TYR A 153 16.43 6.82 -8.74
C TYR A 153 17.10 5.94 -9.79
N ASN A 154 16.60 6.00 -11.00
CA ASN A 154 17.17 5.26 -12.13
C ASN A 154 17.30 6.19 -13.33
N LEU A 155 18.43 6.14 -14.00
CA LEU A 155 18.69 6.81 -15.28
C LEU A 155 19.08 5.74 -16.30
N ALA A 156 18.36 5.71 -17.42
CA ALA A 156 18.63 4.81 -18.52
C ALA A 156 18.90 5.62 -19.81
N ILE A 157 19.87 5.19 -20.56
CA ILE A 157 20.23 5.76 -21.87
C ILE A 157 20.18 4.60 -22.88
N ALA A 158 19.41 4.78 -23.94
CA ALA A 158 19.28 3.82 -25.03
C ALA A 158 19.64 4.47 -26.36
N TYR A 159 20.37 3.76 -27.20
CA TYR A 159 20.73 4.18 -28.55
C TYR A 159 20.29 3.12 -29.55
N SER A 160 19.56 3.55 -30.59
CA SER A 160 19.08 2.68 -31.68
C SER A 160 20.00 2.87 -32.91
N PHE A 161 20.59 1.80 -33.40
CA PHE A 161 21.48 1.80 -34.57
C PHE A 161 20.73 1.93 -35.88
#